data_2d36f51435bdcf95b2cd04868ff5ef59
#
_entry.id   2d36f51435bdcf95b2cd04868ff5ef59
#
_cell.length_a   1.000
_cell.length_b   1.000
_cell.length_c   1.000
_cell.angle_alpha   90.00
_cell.angle_beta   90.00
_cell.angle_gamma   90.00
#
_symmetry.space_group_name_H-M   'P 1'
#
loop_
_entity.id
_entity.type
_entity.pdbx_description
1 polymer ?
#
loop_
_entity_poly.entity_id
_entity_poly.type
_entity_poly.pdbx_seq_one_letter_code
_entity_poly.pdbx_strand_id
1 'polypeptide(L)'
;RLTLIFTGILCAFTIGAQQPKGLKKLRAAQVSVLAYTAGGELQQGQGTLISEDGIVVAQYDVMKGATRATVVDMAGNEHQVTEILGANGAYNIVRMRMEPGKKKNAYLTIAPQQPAEQAQVFIMPSEKADKNVPCTIDTVTHVEEFGDGFKYLTLTHEAGKRQANSPVLDQSGMLIGFVQMATKEGQPSYVIDANYANSLKVKAMDAGNSDLNSIHIRKALPETEEDAISFIFLTSKKDTAMYMDYVNRFIQLHPANTTGYTLKAEQEAELGQYAQAAATYETALKQEGTKADELHYSWSKVIYNLSMRPDYKQYDNWNLERALSEVQQAAAITPLPTYTMQQANCL
;
A
#
# COMPACT_ATOMS: atom_id res chain seq x y z
N ARG A 1 56.32 42.39 -43.23
CA ARG A 1 54.94 41.99 -42.78
C ARG A 1 55.02 40.59 -42.20
N LEU A 2 54.96 40.54 -40.87
CA LEU A 2 54.93 39.27 -40.11
C LEU A 2 53.47 38.96 -39.83
N THR A 3 52.99 37.84 -40.33
CA THR A 3 51.63 37.33 -40.09
C THR A 3 51.72 36.35 -38.89
N LEU A 4 51.23 36.76 -37.71
CA LEU A 4 51.05 35.87 -36.58
C LEU A 4 49.82 35.01 -36.79
N ILE A 5 50.00 33.69 -36.95
CA ILE A 5 48.91 32.72 -36.93
C ILE A 5 48.64 32.33 -35.47
N PHE A 6 47.53 32.79 -34.94
CA PHE A 6 47.02 32.36 -33.61
C PHE A 6 46.31 31.02 -33.77
N THR A 7 47.00 29.94 -33.47
CA THR A 7 46.37 28.60 -33.38
C THR A 7 45.66 28.48 -32.02
N GLY A 8 44.38 28.76 -32.03
CA GLY A 8 43.53 28.49 -30.85
C GLY A 8 43.41 27.00 -30.62
N ILE A 9 44.04 26.49 -29.55
CA ILE A 9 43.80 25.12 -29.06
C ILE A 9 42.46 25.15 -28.36
N LEU A 10 41.44 24.63 -29.05
CA LEU A 10 40.14 24.34 -28.45
C LEU A 10 40.30 23.08 -27.56
N CYS A 11 40.64 23.27 -26.28
CA CYS A 11 40.53 22.17 -25.29
C CYS A 11 39.05 21.84 -25.11
N ALA A 12 38.59 20.86 -25.84
CA ALA A 12 37.34 20.20 -25.54
C ALA A 12 37.52 19.48 -24.19
N PHE A 13 37.14 20.12 -23.11
CA PHE A 13 36.95 19.44 -21.84
C PHE A 13 35.77 18.48 -22.02
N THR A 14 36.03 17.22 -22.29
CA THR A 14 35.05 16.15 -22.06
C THR A 14 34.84 16.11 -20.55
N ILE A 15 33.83 16.84 -20.08
CA ILE A 15 33.34 16.66 -18.71
C ILE A 15 32.70 15.26 -18.73
N GLY A 16 33.49 14.25 -18.42
CA GLY A 16 32.94 12.91 -18.14
C GLY A 16 31.88 13.07 -17.04
N ALA A 17 30.65 12.67 -17.32
CA ALA A 17 29.57 12.76 -16.34
C ALA A 17 30.00 12.08 -15.05
N GLN A 18 30.11 12.86 -13.98
CA GLN A 18 30.55 12.36 -12.70
C GLN A 18 29.43 11.55 -12.06
N GLN A 19 29.71 10.32 -11.67
CA GLN A 19 28.76 9.45 -10.96
C GLN A 19 28.19 10.14 -9.71
N PRO A 20 26.93 9.85 -9.31
CA PRO A 20 26.35 10.39 -8.09
C PRO A 20 27.23 10.13 -6.88
N LYS A 21 27.40 11.14 -6.02
CA LYS A 21 28.24 11.01 -4.83
C LYS A 21 27.65 9.98 -3.86
N GLY A 22 28.53 9.13 -3.29
CA GLY A 22 28.11 8.18 -2.27
C GLY A 22 27.31 6.97 -2.83
N LEU A 23 27.49 6.60 -4.08
CA LEU A 23 26.78 5.51 -4.75
C LEU A 23 26.68 4.23 -3.90
N LYS A 24 27.75 3.84 -3.18
CA LYS A 24 27.74 2.69 -2.27
C LYS A 24 26.67 2.82 -1.17
N LYS A 25 26.46 4.01 -0.63
CA LYS A 25 25.42 4.28 0.38
C LYS A 25 24.03 4.27 -0.24
N LEU A 26 23.88 4.85 -1.43
CA LEU A 26 22.61 4.88 -2.17
C LEU A 26 22.16 3.46 -2.54
N ARG A 27 23.09 2.60 -2.94
CA ARG A 27 22.81 1.19 -3.26
C ARG A 27 22.28 0.37 -2.08
N ALA A 28 22.55 0.77 -0.85
CA ALA A 28 22.01 0.10 0.33
C ALA A 28 20.48 0.21 0.45
N ALA A 29 19.86 1.11 -0.33
CA ALA A 29 18.40 1.21 -0.44
C ALA A 29 17.78 0.22 -1.43
N GLN A 30 18.58 -0.47 -2.25
CA GLN A 30 18.08 -1.51 -3.16
C GLN A 30 17.85 -2.81 -2.39
N VAL A 31 16.79 -3.51 -2.74
CA VAL A 31 16.39 -4.75 -2.10
C VAL A 31 15.92 -5.77 -3.15
N SER A 32 16.04 -7.05 -2.83
CA SER A 32 15.37 -8.12 -3.59
C SER A 32 13.99 -8.37 -2.99
N VAL A 33 12.98 -8.56 -3.83
CA VAL A 33 11.63 -8.93 -3.43
C VAL A 33 11.37 -10.38 -3.84
N LEU A 34 11.01 -11.21 -2.87
CA LEU A 34 10.65 -12.61 -3.03
C LEU A 34 9.15 -12.76 -2.72
N ALA A 35 8.34 -13.02 -3.72
CA ALA A 35 6.91 -13.18 -3.58
C ALA A 35 6.50 -14.64 -3.81
N TYR A 36 5.61 -15.17 -3.00
CA TYR A 36 5.16 -16.55 -3.02
C TYR A 36 3.67 -16.61 -3.30
N THR A 37 3.28 -17.30 -4.36
CA THR A 37 1.88 -17.53 -4.71
C THR A 37 1.25 -18.62 -3.84
N ALA A 38 -0.08 -18.74 -3.88
CA ALA A 38 -0.80 -19.82 -3.20
C ALA A 38 -0.36 -21.23 -3.68
N GLY A 39 0.07 -21.36 -4.94
CA GLY A 39 0.61 -22.59 -5.50
C GLY A 39 2.06 -22.90 -5.09
N GLY A 40 2.69 -22.04 -4.28
CA GLY A 40 4.09 -22.19 -3.85
C GLY A 40 5.13 -21.71 -4.89
N GLU A 41 4.69 -21.08 -5.98
CA GLU A 41 5.59 -20.50 -6.97
C GLU A 41 6.32 -19.30 -6.37
N LEU A 42 7.62 -19.22 -6.60
CA LEU A 42 8.47 -18.10 -6.21
C LEU A 42 8.66 -17.15 -7.39
N GLN A 43 8.19 -15.93 -7.22
CA GLN A 43 8.47 -14.80 -8.12
C GLN A 43 9.53 -13.92 -7.48
N GLN A 44 10.46 -13.40 -8.28
CA GLN A 44 11.55 -12.57 -7.78
C GLN A 44 11.73 -11.32 -8.63
N GLY A 45 11.92 -10.18 -7.96
CA GLY A 45 12.23 -8.89 -8.58
C GLY A 45 13.05 -8.01 -7.67
N GLN A 46 13.36 -6.82 -8.18
CA GLN A 46 14.02 -5.80 -7.37
C GLN A 46 13.02 -4.79 -6.84
N GLY A 47 13.38 -4.21 -5.69
CA GLY A 47 12.67 -3.11 -5.07
C GLY A 47 13.63 -2.04 -4.58
N THR A 48 13.07 -0.93 -4.17
CA THR A 48 13.81 0.22 -3.64
C THR A 48 13.13 0.74 -2.39
N LEU A 49 13.89 0.88 -1.31
CA LEU A 49 13.44 1.56 -0.09
C LEU A 49 13.42 3.07 -0.34
N ILE A 50 12.28 3.68 -0.09
CA ILE A 50 12.02 5.11 -0.27
C ILE A 50 11.72 5.83 1.05
N SER A 51 11.75 5.11 2.18
CA SER A 51 11.59 5.68 3.51
C SER A 51 12.35 4.88 4.57
N GLU A 52 12.65 5.55 5.68
CA GLU A 52 13.32 4.95 6.83
C GLU A 52 12.44 3.88 7.52
N ASP A 53 11.12 4.05 7.48
CA ASP A 53 10.11 3.17 8.11
C ASP A 53 9.74 1.95 7.26
N GLY A 54 10.49 1.66 6.18
CA GLY A 54 10.37 0.43 5.42
C GLY A 54 9.34 0.46 4.29
N ILE A 55 9.11 1.62 3.68
CA ILE A 55 8.32 1.68 2.44
C ILE A 55 9.19 1.28 1.26
N VAL A 56 8.73 0.28 0.51
CA VAL A 56 9.39 -0.28 -0.67
C VAL A 56 8.52 -0.07 -1.89
N VAL A 57 9.14 0.37 -2.99
CA VAL A 57 8.55 0.37 -4.33
C VAL A 57 9.17 -0.78 -5.13
N ALA A 58 8.32 -1.60 -5.74
CA ALA A 58 8.73 -2.77 -6.52
C ALA A 58 7.85 -2.94 -7.77
N GLN A 59 8.15 -3.98 -8.57
CA GLN A 59 7.35 -4.34 -9.73
C GLN A 59 6.04 -5.01 -9.30
N TYR A 60 4.92 -4.53 -9.86
CA TYR A 60 3.60 -5.13 -9.63
C TYR A 60 3.54 -6.59 -10.10
N ASP A 61 4.11 -6.90 -11.27
CA ASP A 61 4.09 -8.27 -11.83
C ASP A 61 4.71 -9.30 -10.89
N VAL A 62 5.73 -8.90 -10.12
CA VAL A 62 6.37 -9.76 -9.11
C VAL A 62 5.41 -10.07 -7.95
N MET A 63 4.48 -9.16 -7.65
CA MET A 63 3.56 -9.28 -6.52
C MET A 63 2.22 -9.89 -6.91
N LYS A 64 1.92 -10.01 -8.20
CA LYS A 64 0.66 -10.55 -8.70
C LYS A 64 0.52 -12.02 -8.30
N GLY A 65 -0.61 -12.37 -7.66
CA GLY A 65 -0.88 -13.71 -7.12
C GLY A 65 -0.18 -14.02 -5.79
N ALA A 66 0.62 -13.11 -5.26
CA ALA A 66 1.36 -13.34 -4.02
C ALA A 66 0.43 -13.40 -2.80
N THR A 67 0.62 -14.43 -1.97
CA THR A 67 -0.04 -14.58 -0.66
C THR A 67 0.87 -14.14 0.49
N ARG A 68 2.18 -14.11 0.26
CA ARG A 68 3.19 -13.57 1.15
C ARG A 68 4.38 -13.09 0.34
N ALA A 69 5.13 -12.15 0.88
CA ALA A 69 6.37 -11.68 0.28
C ALA A 69 7.41 -11.32 1.33
N THR A 70 8.67 -11.45 0.96
CA THR A 70 9.83 -11.12 1.77
C THR A 70 10.72 -10.14 1.01
N VAL A 71 11.17 -9.10 1.69
CA VAL A 71 12.17 -8.15 1.21
C VAL A 71 13.52 -8.55 1.77
N VAL A 72 14.51 -8.73 0.92
CA VAL A 72 15.89 -9.08 1.32
C VAL A 72 16.78 -7.87 1.08
N ASP A 73 17.38 -7.34 2.14
CA ASP A 73 18.27 -6.18 2.06
C ASP A 73 19.66 -6.56 1.49
N MET A 74 20.49 -5.57 1.22
CA MET A 74 21.85 -5.78 0.69
C MET A 74 22.80 -6.51 1.66
N ALA A 75 22.42 -6.64 2.92
CA ALA A 75 23.16 -7.43 3.93
C ALA A 75 22.67 -8.87 4.03
N GLY A 76 21.59 -9.23 3.33
CA GLY A 76 20.96 -10.54 3.35
C GLY A 76 19.94 -10.72 4.47
N ASN A 77 19.54 -9.66 5.17
CA ASN A 77 18.46 -9.76 6.16
C ASN A 77 17.10 -9.81 5.45
N GLU A 78 16.24 -10.67 5.97
CA GLU A 78 14.88 -10.87 5.46
C GLU A 78 13.86 -10.10 6.32
N HIS A 79 12.93 -9.42 5.64
CA HIS A 79 11.85 -8.64 6.24
C HIS A 79 10.53 -9.03 5.58
N GLN A 80 9.51 -9.39 6.35
CA GLN A 80 8.21 -9.72 5.79
C GLN A 80 7.51 -8.46 5.26
N VAL A 81 6.81 -8.58 4.12
CA VAL A 81 5.88 -7.56 3.67
C VAL A 81 4.63 -7.65 4.52
N THR A 82 4.30 -6.57 5.22
CA THR A 82 3.18 -6.52 6.17
C THR A 82 1.89 -6.06 5.52
N GLU A 83 1.98 -5.15 4.54
CA GLU A 83 0.81 -4.60 3.85
C GLU A 83 1.16 -3.97 2.50
N ILE A 84 0.19 -3.98 1.59
CA ILE A 84 0.25 -3.28 0.30
C ILE A 84 -0.37 -1.90 0.50
N LEU A 85 0.40 -0.87 0.18
CA LEU A 85 0.00 0.54 0.34
C LEU A 85 -0.72 1.07 -0.91
N GLY A 86 -0.42 0.51 -2.08
CA GLY A 86 -1.04 0.86 -3.35
C GLY A 86 -0.39 0.11 -4.50
N ALA A 87 -1.08 -0.04 -5.61
CA ALA A 87 -0.58 -0.71 -6.81
C ALA A 87 -1.17 -0.09 -8.08
N ASN A 88 -0.42 -0.17 -9.18
CA ASN A 88 -0.88 0.15 -10.52
C ASN A 88 -0.23 -0.81 -11.51
N GLY A 89 -1.03 -1.71 -12.08
CA GLY A 89 -0.55 -2.72 -13.03
C GLY A 89 -0.16 -2.13 -14.39
N ALA A 90 -0.79 -1.02 -14.82
CA ALA A 90 -0.47 -0.38 -16.11
C ALA A 90 0.95 0.22 -16.12
N TYR A 91 1.41 0.72 -14.98
CA TYR A 91 2.77 1.21 -14.80
C TYR A 91 3.69 0.20 -14.11
N ASN A 92 3.23 -1.03 -13.89
CA ASN A 92 3.98 -2.12 -13.24
C ASN A 92 4.62 -1.71 -11.90
N ILE A 93 3.90 -0.95 -11.08
CA ILE A 93 4.38 -0.43 -9.79
C ILE A 93 3.49 -0.94 -8.65
N VAL A 94 4.13 -1.36 -7.56
CA VAL A 94 3.51 -1.61 -6.26
C VAL A 94 4.30 -0.90 -5.17
N ARG A 95 3.56 -0.26 -4.27
CA ARG A 95 4.09 0.34 -3.05
C ARG A 95 3.65 -0.50 -1.86
N MET A 96 4.59 -0.91 -1.04
CA MET A 96 4.33 -1.82 0.08
C MET A 96 5.16 -1.45 1.30
N ARG A 97 4.76 -1.96 2.46
CA ARG A 97 5.47 -1.82 3.73
C ARG A 97 6.09 -3.15 4.14
N MET A 98 7.34 -3.13 4.52
CA MET A 98 8.00 -4.27 5.16
C MET A 98 8.05 -4.09 6.68
N GLU A 99 8.25 -5.17 7.41
CA GLU A 99 8.55 -5.12 8.84
C GLU A 99 9.78 -4.26 9.11
N PRO A 100 9.75 -3.40 10.15
CA PRO A 100 10.90 -2.61 10.49
C PRO A 100 12.06 -3.50 10.94
N GLY A 101 13.24 -3.21 10.42
CA GLY A 101 14.48 -3.85 10.87
C GLY A 101 14.89 -3.41 12.28
N LYS A 102 15.86 -4.12 12.87
CA LYS A 102 16.48 -3.70 14.14
C LYS A 102 17.26 -2.39 14.04
N LYS A 103 17.62 -2.00 12.83
CA LYS A 103 18.35 -0.76 12.51
C LYS A 103 17.52 0.05 11.52
N LYS A 104 17.79 1.36 11.50
CA LYS A 104 17.19 2.26 10.50
C LYS A 104 17.56 1.80 9.09
N ASN A 105 16.57 1.78 8.21
CA ASN A 105 16.78 1.39 6.83
C ASN A 105 17.53 2.49 6.06
N ALA A 106 18.43 2.09 5.17
CA ALA A 106 18.91 2.98 4.13
C ALA A 106 17.79 3.17 3.10
N TYR A 107 17.56 4.39 2.66
CA TYR A 107 16.52 4.71 1.68
C TYR A 107 17.01 5.78 0.69
N LEU A 108 16.36 5.88 -0.46
CA LEU A 108 16.56 6.96 -1.42
C LEU A 108 15.58 8.09 -1.13
N THR A 109 16.12 9.31 -1.05
CA THR A 109 15.29 10.51 -0.94
C THR A 109 14.73 10.86 -2.31
N ILE A 110 13.43 11.04 -2.41
CA ILE A 110 12.76 11.42 -3.66
C ILE A 110 13.08 12.88 -4.00
N ALA A 111 13.41 13.13 -5.27
CA ALA A 111 13.64 14.47 -5.77
C ALA A 111 12.33 15.29 -5.73
N PRO A 112 12.38 16.53 -5.22
CA PRO A 112 11.20 17.39 -5.16
C PRO A 112 10.73 17.88 -6.54
N GLN A 113 11.63 17.83 -7.53
CA GLN A 113 11.37 18.25 -8.90
C GLN A 113 11.93 17.23 -9.88
N GLN A 114 11.23 17.03 -10.99
CA GLN A 114 11.68 16.18 -12.07
C GLN A 114 12.66 16.93 -12.99
N PRO A 115 13.61 16.22 -13.64
CA PRO A 115 14.57 16.82 -14.55
C PRO A 115 13.86 17.34 -15.82
N ALA A 116 14.43 18.37 -16.42
CA ALA A 116 14.03 18.86 -17.73
C ALA A 116 14.58 17.96 -18.85
N GLU A 117 14.08 18.17 -20.08
CA GLU A 117 14.67 17.58 -21.29
C GLU A 117 16.15 17.94 -21.39
N GLN A 118 16.95 17.04 -21.96
CA GLN A 118 18.41 17.09 -22.08
C GLN A 118 19.18 16.95 -20.75
N ALA A 119 18.49 16.75 -19.63
CA ALA A 119 19.16 16.44 -18.36
C ALA A 119 19.78 15.03 -18.38
N GLN A 120 20.97 14.91 -17.80
CA GLN A 120 21.59 13.62 -17.53
C GLN A 120 20.96 12.96 -16.30
N VAL A 121 20.73 11.67 -16.39
CA VAL A 121 20.19 10.84 -15.35
C VAL A 121 21.07 9.60 -15.14
N PHE A 122 20.96 8.97 -13.97
CA PHE A 122 21.81 7.89 -13.54
C PHE A 122 20.98 6.69 -13.14
N ILE A 123 20.95 5.67 -14.01
CA ILE A 123 20.24 4.41 -13.73
C ILE A 123 21.14 3.55 -12.84
N MET A 124 20.68 3.24 -11.64
CA MET A 124 21.42 2.38 -10.73
C MET A 124 21.53 0.96 -11.29
N PRO A 125 22.71 0.30 -11.14
CA PRO A 125 22.83 -1.10 -11.50
C PRO A 125 21.90 -1.97 -10.64
N SER A 126 21.55 -3.17 -11.14
CA SER A 126 20.78 -4.16 -10.37
C SER A 126 21.38 -4.37 -8.98
N GLU A 127 20.55 -4.68 -7.99
CA GLU A 127 20.97 -5.02 -6.62
C GLU A 127 21.96 -6.18 -6.58
N LYS A 128 21.90 -7.08 -7.56
CA LYS A 128 22.82 -8.23 -7.70
C LYS A 128 24.14 -7.92 -8.42
N ALA A 129 24.28 -6.67 -8.92
CA ALA A 129 25.53 -6.29 -9.60
C ALA A 129 26.69 -6.14 -8.61
N ASP A 130 27.90 -6.32 -9.11
CA ASP A 130 29.12 -6.03 -8.32
C ASP A 130 29.05 -4.62 -7.73
N LYS A 131 29.61 -4.47 -6.51
CA LYS A 131 29.60 -3.19 -5.74
C LYS A 131 30.27 -2.03 -6.47
N ASN A 132 31.16 -2.35 -7.42
CA ASN A 132 31.94 -1.36 -8.17
C ASN A 132 31.31 -1.01 -9.53
N VAL A 133 30.20 -1.64 -9.92
CA VAL A 133 29.51 -1.30 -11.18
C VAL A 133 28.94 0.12 -11.06
N PRO A 134 29.31 1.05 -11.96
CA PRO A 134 28.78 2.41 -11.96
C PRO A 134 27.31 2.43 -12.40
N CYS A 135 26.63 3.55 -12.16
CA CYS A 135 25.36 3.83 -12.77
C CYS A 135 25.50 3.92 -14.30
N THR A 136 24.52 3.42 -15.03
CA THR A 136 24.39 3.74 -16.45
C THR A 136 23.94 5.20 -16.58
N ILE A 137 24.69 5.98 -17.38
CA ILE A 137 24.33 7.37 -17.66
C ILE A 137 23.42 7.39 -18.88
N ASP A 138 22.33 8.10 -18.77
CA ASP A 138 21.39 8.32 -19.86
C ASP A 138 20.94 9.78 -19.90
N THR A 139 20.18 10.15 -20.92
CA THR A 139 19.70 11.52 -21.11
C THR A 139 18.17 11.49 -21.31
N VAL A 140 17.48 12.41 -20.68
CA VAL A 140 16.04 12.61 -20.86
C VAL A 140 15.80 13.28 -22.22
N THR A 141 15.11 12.62 -23.10
CA THR A 141 14.78 13.15 -24.46
C THR A 141 13.42 13.82 -24.50
N HIS A 142 12.49 13.38 -23.64
CA HIS A 142 11.15 13.94 -23.58
C HIS A 142 10.57 13.83 -22.17
N VAL A 143 9.75 14.82 -21.78
CA VAL A 143 9.06 14.88 -20.50
C VAL A 143 7.57 15.05 -20.77
N GLU A 144 6.78 14.04 -20.42
CA GLU A 144 5.32 14.05 -20.53
C GLU A 144 4.69 14.19 -19.14
N GLU A 145 3.59 14.94 -19.05
CA GLU A 145 2.81 15.05 -17.82
C GLU A 145 1.63 14.09 -17.82
N PHE A 146 1.36 13.46 -16.71
CA PHE A 146 0.19 12.59 -16.53
C PHE A 146 -0.42 12.75 -15.13
N GLY A 147 -1.70 12.36 -15.02
CA GLY A 147 -2.43 12.44 -13.76
C GLY A 147 -2.40 13.84 -13.15
N ASP A 148 -2.10 13.92 -11.87
CA ASP A 148 -2.10 15.16 -11.08
C ASP A 148 -0.74 15.91 -11.15
N GLY A 149 -0.15 16.01 -12.33
CA GLY A 149 1.10 16.74 -12.55
C GLY A 149 2.36 15.90 -12.41
N PHE A 150 2.24 14.58 -12.30
CA PHE A 150 3.38 13.66 -12.33
C PHE A 150 4.03 13.60 -13.71
N LYS A 151 5.30 13.18 -13.77
CA LYS A 151 6.07 13.15 -15.01
C LYS A 151 6.39 11.73 -15.45
N TYR A 152 6.37 11.55 -16.76
CA TYR A 152 6.82 10.35 -17.45
C TYR A 152 7.95 10.74 -18.39
N LEU A 153 9.15 10.18 -18.17
CA LEU A 153 10.33 10.60 -18.91
C LEU A 153 10.66 9.55 -19.96
N THR A 154 11.06 10.01 -21.15
CA THR A 154 11.65 9.15 -22.18
C THR A 154 13.17 9.30 -22.13
N LEU A 155 13.89 8.18 -22.14
CA LEU A 155 15.35 8.14 -22.16
C LEU A 155 15.88 8.00 -23.59
N THR A 156 17.18 8.22 -23.78
CA THR A 156 17.83 8.07 -25.10
C THR A 156 17.99 6.60 -25.48
N HIS A 157 18.32 5.72 -24.53
CA HIS A 157 18.69 4.34 -24.80
C HIS A 157 17.62 3.35 -24.30
N GLU A 158 17.63 2.16 -24.89
CA GLU A 158 16.88 1.03 -24.39
C GLU A 158 17.59 0.46 -23.14
N ALA A 159 16.87 0.40 -22.03
CA ALA A 159 17.39 -0.25 -20.83
C ALA A 159 17.34 -1.78 -20.97
N GLY A 160 18.38 -2.45 -20.54
CA GLY A 160 18.41 -3.91 -20.50
C GLY A 160 17.38 -4.49 -19.52
N LYS A 161 16.89 -5.71 -19.77
CA LYS A 161 15.89 -6.39 -18.94
C LYS A 161 16.23 -6.41 -17.43
N ARG A 162 17.53 -6.45 -17.09
CA ARG A 162 17.99 -6.39 -15.70
C ARG A 162 17.84 -5.02 -15.04
N GLN A 163 17.52 -3.99 -15.81
CA GLN A 163 17.30 -2.63 -15.34
C GLN A 163 15.81 -2.30 -15.12
N ALA A 164 14.90 -3.24 -15.40
CA ALA A 164 13.48 -3.06 -15.11
C ALA A 164 13.28 -2.70 -13.63
N ASN A 165 12.55 -1.61 -13.36
CA ASN A 165 12.32 -1.04 -12.04
C ASN A 165 13.60 -0.60 -11.29
N SER A 166 14.75 -0.46 -11.99
CA SER A 166 15.93 0.15 -11.39
C SER A 166 15.64 1.59 -11.02
N PRO A 167 16.11 2.06 -9.85
CA PRO A 167 15.97 3.45 -9.48
C PRO A 167 16.83 4.34 -10.37
N VAL A 168 16.26 5.46 -10.78
CA VAL A 168 16.91 6.50 -11.59
C VAL A 168 17.15 7.72 -10.72
N LEU A 169 18.38 8.18 -10.71
CA LEU A 169 18.84 9.27 -9.84
C LEU A 169 19.17 10.52 -10.67
N ASP A 170 19.08 11.67 -10.04
CA ASP A 170 19.70 12.90 -10.51
C ASP A 170 21.21 12.92 -10.16
N GLN A 171 21.91 13.98 -10.58
CA GLN A 171 23.33 14.17 -10.30
C GLN A 171 23.65 14.29 -8.80
N SER A 172 22.70 14.71 -7.98
CA SER A 172 22.86 14.81 -6.52
C SER A 172 22.67 13.48 -5.81
N GLY A 173 22.16 12.46 -6.50
CA GLY A 173 21.81 11.14 -5.97
C GLY A 173 20.38 11.05 -5.42
N MET A 174 19.50 11.99 -5.74
CA MET A 174 18.09 11.93 -5.38
C MET A 174 17.32 11.09 -6.38
N LEU A 175 16.32 10.35 -5.91
CA LEU A 175 15.49 9.47 -6.71
C LEU A 175 14.47 10.28 -7.52
N ILE A 176 14.57 10.20 -8.85
CA ILE A 176 13.61 10.82 -9.77
C ILE A 176 12.54 9.84 -10.24
N GLY A 177 12.83 8.55 -10.30
CA GLY A 177 11.85 7.57 -10.75
C GLY A 177 12.40 6.16 -10.89
N PHE A 178 11.63 5.33 -11.59
CA PHE A 178 11.93 3.91 -11.81
C PHE A 178 11.85 3.58 -13.30
N VAL A 179 12.84 2.81 -13.79
CA VAL A 179 12.89 2.39 -15.18
C VAL A 179 11.66 1.57 -15.55
N GLN A 180 10.98 1.98 -16.61
CA GLN A 180 9.94 1.24 -17.29
C GLN A 180 10.48 0.70 -18.59
N MET A 181 10.33 -0.60 -18.83
CA MET A 181 10.81 -1.23 -20.05
C MET A 181 9.95 -0.82 -21.24
N ALA A 182 10.60 -0.63 -22.39
CA ALA A 182 9.89 -0.44 -23.65
C ALA A 182 9.00 -1.66 -23.96
N THR A 183 7.85 -1.40 -24.57
CA THR A 183 6.91 -2.45 -24.99
C THR A 183 7.39 -3.22 -26.23
N LYS A 184 8.31 -2.63 -27.00
CA LYS A 184 8.89 -3.20 -28.22
C LYS A 184 10.40 -3.06 -28.16
N GLU A 185 11.10 -4.09 -28.64
CA GLU A 185 12.56 -4.08 -28.78
C GLU A 185 13.03 -2.92 -29.68
N GLY A 186 14.15 -2.32 -29.34
CA GLY A 186 14.73 -1.18 -30.08
C GLY A 186 14.08 0.18 -29.78
N GLN A 187 13.13 0.24 -28.87
CA GLN A 187 12.55 1.52 -28.42
C GLN A 187 13.26 2.02 -27.15
N PRO A 188 13.31 3.36 -26.95
CA PRO A 188 13.86 3.93 -25.72
C PRO A 188 13.07 3.47 -24.49
N SER A 189 13.73 3.43 -23.37
CA SER A 189 13.10 3.16 -22.06
C SER A 189 12.47 4.42 -21.50
N TYR A 190 11.61 4.21 -20.53
CA TYR A 190 10.89 5.27 -19.85
C TYR A 190 11.22 5.28 -18.35
N VAL A 191 10.89 6.38 -17.69
CA VAL A 191 10.99 6.50 -16.23
C VAL A 191 9.66 7.00 -15.69
N ILE A 192 9.05 6.20 -14.82
CA ILE A 192 7.87 6.62 -14.06
C ILE A 192 8.30 7.43 -12.84
N ASP A 193 7.65 8.54 -12.57
CA ASP A 193 7.94 9.47 -11.47
C ASP A 193 7.93 8.77 -10.10
N ALA A 194 8.96 8.99 -9.30
CA ALA A 194 9.03 8.48 -7.94
C ALA A 194 7.97 9.12 -7.02
N ASN A 195 7.57 10.36 -7.27
CA ASN A 195 6.47 11.00 -6.54
C ASN A 195 5.13 10.31 -6.84
N TYR A 196 4.91 9.89 -8.11
CA TYR A 196 3.75 9.07 -8.43
C TYR A 196 3.76 7.74 -7.68
N ALA A 197 4.87 7.00 -7.72
CA ALA A 197 4.99 5.75 -6.99
C ALA A 197 4.75 5.92 -5.48
N ASN A 198 5.24 7.03 -4.90
CA ASN A 198 5.04 7.36 -3.49
C ASN A 198 3.61 7.83 -3.18
N SER A 199 2.86 8.37 -4.15
CA SER A 199 1.48 8.81 -3.97
C SER A 199 0.47 7.66 -3.98
N LEU A 200 0.87 6.47 -4.45
CA LEU A 200 -0.01 5.30 -4.48
C LEU A 200 -0.50 4.95 -3.08
N LYS A 201 -1.81 4.95 -2.89
CA LYS A 201 -2.46 4.60 -1.64
C LYS A 201 -3.77 3.88 -1.89
N VAL A 202 -4.20 3.10 -0.92
CA VAL A 202 -5.52 2.45 -0.93
C VAL A 202 -6.58 3.53 -0.66
N LYS A 203 -7.63 3.53 -1.46
CA LYS A 203 -8.79 4.43 -1.35
C LYS A 203 -10.05 3.68 -0.94
N ALA A 204 -11.08 4.38 -0.52
CA ALA A 204 -12.36 3.80 -0.12
C ALA A 204 -12.93 2.80 -1.15
N MET A 205 -12.89 3.16 -2.44
CA MET A 205 -13.44 2.34 -3.53
C MET A 205 -12.51 1.22 -4.01
N ASP A 206 -11.29 1.12 -3.48
CA ASP A 206 -10.29 0.15 -3.96
C ASP A 206 -10.54 -1.29 -3.46
N ALA A 207 -11.55 -1.53 -2.65
CA ALA A 207 -11.99 -2.89 -2.33
C ALA A 207 -12.35 -3.71 -3.59
N GLY A 208 -12.80 -3.04 -4.68
CA GLY A 208 -13.06 -3.62 -6.00
C GLY A 208 -11.90 -3.51 -7.00
N ASN A 209 -10.78 -2.90 -6.65
CA ASN A 209 -9.66 -2.67 -7.55
C ASN A 209 -8.96 -3.97 -7.95
N SER A 210 -8.92 -4.29 -9.25
CA SER A 210 -8.39 -5.55 -9.77
C SER A 210 -6.90 -5.72 -9.50
N ASP A 211 -6.10 -4.63 -9.58
CA ASP A 211 -4.66 -4.69 -9.36
C ASP A 211 -4.36 -5.02 -7.90
N LEU A 212 -5.03 -4.35 -6.96
CA LEU A 212 -4.89 -4.63 -5.54
C LEU A 212 -5.40 -6.03 -5.19
N ASN A 213 -6.56 -6.43 -5.74
CA ASN A 213 -7.17 -7.74 -5.44
C ASN A 213 -6.38 -8.92 -6.02
N SER A 214 -5.56 -8.70 -7.06
CA SER A 214 -4.66 -9.74 -7.57
C SER A 214 -3.50 -10.06 -6.62
N ILE A 215 -3.21 -9.20 -5.65
CA ILE A 215 -2.21 -9.43 -4.60
C ILE A 215 -2.96 -9.88 -3.34
N HIS A 216 -2.72 -11.10 -2.85
CA HIS A 216 -3.44 -11.68 -1.71
C HIS A 216 -2.77 -11.39 -0.36
N ILE A 217 -1.96 -10.35 -0.29
CA ILE A 217 -1.42 -9.78 0.94
C ILE A 217 -2.38 -8.67 1.41
N ARG A 218 -2.52 -8.49 2.72
CA ARG A 218 -3.33 -7.43 3.32
C ARG A 218 -2.99 -6.06 2.69
N LYS A 219 -4.02 -5.25 2.42
CA LYS A 219 -3.87 -3.85 2.02
C LYS A 219 -3.82 -2.96 3.25
N ALA A 220 -3.17 -1.82 3.16
CA ALA A 220 -3.34 -0.77 4.15
C ALA A 220 -4.81 -0.31 4.17
N LEU A 221 -5.28 0.10 5.33
CA LEU A 221 -6.55 0.82 5.39
C LEU A 221 -6.36 2.24 4.81
N PRO A 222 -7.38 2.81 4.17
CA PRO A 222 -7.40 4.23 3.82
C PRO A 222 -7.08 5.14 5.01
N GLU A 223 -6.53 6.31 4.73
CA GLU A 223 -6.01 7.21 5.76
C GLU A 223 -7.09 7.86 6.63
N THR A 224 -8.26 8.13 6.04
CA THR A 224 -9.38 8.72 6.79
C THR A 224 -10.27 7.63 7.38
N GLU A 225 -10.88 7.92 8.51
CA GLU A 225 -11.81 7.02 9.21
C GLU A 225 -13.01 6.66 8.32
N GLU A 226 -13.58 7.63 7.62
CA GLU A 226 -14.72 7.46 6.72
C GLU A 226 -14.39 6.57 5.52
N ASP A 227 -13.22 6.79 4.89
CA ASP A 227 -12.75 5.99 3.78
C ASP A 227 -12.43 4.55 4.20
N ALA A 228 -11.84 4.38 5.40
CA ALA A 228 -11.52 3.07 5.95
C ALA A 228 -12.79 2.26 6.24
N ILE A 229 -13.82 2.87 6.83
CA ILE A 229 -15.14 2.24 7.01
C ILE A 229 -15.73 1.85 5.65
N SER A 230 -15.71 2.76 4.69
CA SER A 230 -16.25 2.51 3.34
C SER A 230 -15.50 1.36 2.66
N PHE A 231 -14.18 1.32 2.75
CA PHE A 231 -13.36 0.22 2.25
C PHE A 231 -13.75 -1.13 2.89
N ILE A 232 -13.91 -1.17 4.22
CA ILE A 232 -14.32 -2.39 4.95
C ILE A 232 -15.70 -2.85 4.51
N PHE A 233 -16.68 -1.95 4.38
CA PHE A 233 -18.03 -2.28 3.91
C PHE A 233 -18.04 -2.90 2.51
N LEU A 234 -17.16 -2.41 1.62
CA LEU A 234 -17.05 -2.91 0.25
C LEU A 234 -16.17 -4.17 0.15
N THR A 235 -15.43 -4.51 1.21
CA THR A 235 -14.57 -5.71 1.22
C THR A 235 -15.42 -6.96 1.30
N SER A 236 -15.07 -7.96 0.49
CA SER A 236 -15.76 -9.25 0.49
C SER A 236 -15.56 -10.00 1.82
N LYS A 237 -16.66 -10.45 2.43
CA LYS A 237 -16.64 -11.27 3.64
C LYS A 237 -16.32 -12.76 3.37
N LYS A 238 -16.09 -13.16 2.10
CA LYS A 238 -15.73 -14.55 1.74
C LYS A 238 -14.42 -14.98 2.37
N ASP A 239 -13.42 -14.09 2.37
CA ASP A 239 -12.21 -14.27 3.17
C ASP A 239 -12.44 -13.64 4.55
N THR A 240 -13.06 -14.42 5.41
CA THR A 240 -13.41 -13.99 6.77
C THR A 240 -12.19 -13.58 7.59
N ALA A 241 -11.06 -14.27 7.43
CA ALA A 241 -9.84 -13.95 8.17
C ALA A 241 -9.30 -12.56 7.78
N MET A 242 -9.24 -12.27 6.49
CA MET A 242 -8.81 -10.98 5.98
C MET A 242 -9.79 -9.86 6.37
N TYR A 243 -11.11 -10.11 6.26
CA TYR A 243 -12.13 -9.15 6.68
C TYR A 243 -12.00 -8.78 8.16
N MET A 244 -11.88 -9.79 9.03
CA MET A 244 -11.73 -9.58 10.48
C MET A 244 -10.41 -8.89 10.84
N ASP A 245 -9.35 -9.14 10.08
CA ASP A 245 -8.09 -8.42 10.25
C ASP A 245 -8.26 -6.91 9.97
N TYR A 246 -8.95 -6.54 8.87
CA TYR A 246 -9.27 -5.13 8.61
C TYR A 246 -10.11 -4.49 9.72
N VAL A 247 -11.16 -5.17 10.17
CA VAL A 247 -12.04 -4.65 11.25
C VAL A 247 -11.26 -4.48 12.55
N ASN A 248 -10.45 -5.47 12.94
CA ASN A 248 -9.64 -5.37 14.16
C ASN A 248 -8.60 -4.25 14.07
N ARG A 249 -7.96 -4.08 12.91
CA ARG A 249 -7.02 -2.98 12.69
C ARG A 249 -7.71 -1.62 12.73
N PHE A 250 -8.90 -1.53 12.17
CA PHE A 250 -9.70 -0.30 12.23
C PHE A 250 -10.02 0.08 13.68
N ILE A 251 -10.45 -0.87 14.51
CA ILE A 251 -10.69 -0.63 15.94
C ILE A 251 -9.41 -0.18 16.67
N GLN A 252 -8.25 -0.77 16.34
CA GLN A 252 -6.96 -0.35 16.92
C GLN A 252 -6.60 1.08 16.58
N LEU A 253 -6.88 1.52 15.36
CA LEU A 253 -6.58 2.88 14.89
C LEU A 253 -7.61 3.90 15.38
N HIS A 254 -8.87 3.49 15.52
CA HIS A 254 -10.02 4.32 15.84
C HIS A 254 -10.85 3.72 16.99
N PRO A 255 -10.28 3.60 18.20
CA PRO A 255 -10.93 2.89 19.32
C PRO A 255 -12.23 3.53 19.81
N ALA A 256 -12.46 4.80 19.54
CA ALA A 256 -13.71 5.50 19.86
C ALA A 256 -14.81 5.32 18.79
N ASN A 257 -14.51 4.69 17.66
CA ASN A 257 -15.48 4.52 16.58
C ASN A 257 -16.42 3.35 16.85
N THR A 258 -17.69 3.63 17.03
CA THR A 258 -18.77 2.65 17.28
C THR A 258 -18.91 1.62 16.15
N THR A 259 -18.79 2.07 14.88
CA THR A 259 -19.01 1.23 13.69
C THR A 259 -18.00 0.07 13.64
N GLY A 260 -16.75 0.28 14.04
CA GLY A 260 -15.74 -0.79 14.09
C GLY A 260 -16.19 -1.96 14.97
N TYR A 261 -16.72 -1.68 16.15
CA TYR A 261 -17.21 -2.72 17.07
C TYR A 261 -18.49 -3.37 16.57
N THR A 262 -19.42 -2.61 15.98
CA THR A 262 -20.66 -3.20 15.44
C THR A 262 -20.33 -4.14 14.28
N LEU A 263 -19.43 -3.76 13.36
CA LEU A 263 -18.99 -4.63 12.26
C LEU A 263 -18.33 -5.92 12.77
N LYS A 264 -17.52 -5.79 13.83
CA LYS A 264 -16.88 -6.97 14.47
C LYS A 264 -17.92 -7.90 15.08
N ALA A 265 -18.79 -7.38 15.93
CA ALA A 265 -19.79 -8.17 16.64
C ALA A 265 -20.81 -8.81 15.68
N GLU A 266 -21.25 -8.08 14.65
CA GLU A 266 -22.12 -8.60 13.61
C GLU A 266 -21.45 -9.78 12.87
N GLN A 267 -20.17 -9.66 12.50
CA GLN A 267 -19.45 -10.73 11.83
C GLN A 267 -19.21 -11.94 12.75
N GLU A 268 -18.87 -11.72 14.02
CA GLU A 268 -18.74 -12.79 15.01
C GLU A 268 -20.06 -13.54 15.19
N ALA A 269 -21.18 -12.84 15.25
CA ALA A 269 -22.51 -13.42 15.35
C ALA A 269 -22.88 -14.23 14.08
N GLU A 270 -22.58 -13.73 12.89
CA GLU A 270 -22.77 -14.46 11.62
C GLU A 270 -21.97 -15.77 11.56
N LEU A 271 -20.80 -15.80 12.20
CA LEU A 271 -19.96 -17.00 12.31
C LEU A 271 -20.40 -17.95 13.45
N GLY A 272 -21.50 -17.63 14.16
CA GLY A 272 -21.96 -18.40 15.32
C GLY A 272 -21.10 -18.20 16.57
N GLN A 273 -20.23 -17.22 16.60
CA GLN A 273 -19.35 -16.89 17.71
C GLN A 273 -20.05 -15.94 18.69
N TYR A 274 -21.23 -16.34 19.19
CA TYR A 274 -22.11 -15.45 19.96
C TYR A 274 -21.50 -14.93 21.24
N ALA A 275 -20.67 -15.75 21.93
CA ALA A 275 -19.95 -15.31 23.12
C ALA A 275 -18.94 -14.18 22.84
N GLN A 276 -18.24 -14.28 21.72
CA GLN A 276 -17.30 -13.23 21.27
C GLN A 276 -18.06 -11.96 20.89
N ALA A 277 -19.17 -12.10 20.15
CA ALA A 277 -20.00 -10.96 19.78
C ALA A 277 -20.55 -10.22 21.00
N ALA A 278 -21.04 -10.95 22.02
CA ALA A 278 -21.47 -10.35 23.29
C ALA A 278 -20.31 -9.58 23.98
N ALA A 279 -19.15 -10.23 24.08
CA ALA A 279 -17.97 -9.60 24.69
C ALA A 279 -17.48 -8.36 23.91
N THR A 280 -17.63 -8.36 22.59
CA THR A 280 -17.32 -7.22 21.73
C THR A 280 -18.25 -6.04 22.04
N TYR A 281 -19.58 -6.26 22.13
CA TYR A 281 -20.52 -5.20 22.53
C TYR A 281 -20.26 -4.67 23.94
N GLU A 282 -20.02 -5.57 24.92
CA GLU A 282 -19.72 -5.17 26.30
C GLU A 282 -18.43 -4.36 26.41
N THR A 283 -17.42 -4.72 25.61
CA THR A 283 -16.16 -3.96 25.53
C THR A 283 -16.39 -2.59 24.94
N ALA A 284 -17.17 -2.52 23.86
CA ALA A 284 -17.49 -1.26 23.20
C ALA A 284 -18.30 -0.31 24.09
N LEU A 285 -19.25 -0.84 24.87
CA LEU A 285 -20.05 -0.04 25.83
C LEU A 285 -19.20 0.57 26.96
N LYS A 286 -18.04 0.00 27.27
CA LYS A 286 -17.08 0.52 28.26
C LYS A 286 -16.03 1.45 27.63
N GLN A 287 -15.93 1.48 26.31
CA GLN A 287 -14.94 2.27 25.60
C GLN A 287 -15.38 3.73 25.54
N GLU A 288 -14.52 4.63 26.01
CA GLU A 288 -14.79 6.06 25.92
C GLU A 288 -14.90 6.53 24.47
N GLY A 289 -15.91 7.37 24.20
CA GLY A 289 -16.15 7.96 22.88
C GLY A 289 -17.06 7.13 21.98
N THR A 290 -17.37 5.87 22.30
CA THR A 290 -18.38 5.11 21.55
C THR A 290 -19.80 5.58 21.92
N LYS A 291 -20.72 5.37 20.99
CA LYS A 291 -22.13 5.74 21.16
C LYS A 291 -22.94 4.55 21.66
N ALA A 292 -23.28 4.58 22.93
CA ALA A 292 -23.96 3.47 23.62
C ALA A 292 -25.33 3.15 23.01
N ASP A 293 -26.09 4.16 22.58
CA ASP A 293 -27.38 3.97 21.91
C ASP A 293 -27.23 3.21 20.57
N GLU A 294 -26.23 3.54 19.74
CA GLU A 294 -25.96 2.83 18.50
C GLU A 294 -25.52 1.37 18.77
N LEU A 295 -24.73 1.13 19.82
CA LEU A 295 -24.32 -0.23 20.21
C LEU A 295 -25.50 -1.07 20.66
N HIS A 296 -26.34 -0.58 21.54
CA HIS A 296 -27.55 -1.25 22.01
C HIS A 296 -28.50 -1.54 20.85
N TYR A 297 -28.68 -0.59 19.93
CA TYR A 297 -29.50 -0.80 18.74
C TYR A 297 -28.93 -1.88 17.80
N SER A 298 -27.64 -1.85 17.51
CA SER A 298 -26.98 -2.88 16.71
C SER A 298 -27.10 -4.27 17.37
N TRP A 299 -26.88 -4.35 18.67
CA TRP A 299 -27.01 -5.61 19.43
C TRP A 299 -28.44 -6.16 19.35
N SER A 300 -29.45 -5.30 19.57
CA SER A 300 -30.86 -5.67 19.38
C SER A 300 -31.12 -6.26 17.99
N LYS A 301 -30.65 -5.59 16.94
CA LYS A 301 -30.80 -6.05 15.55
C LYS A 301 -30.16 -7.43 15.31
N VAL A 302 -28.96 -7.64 15.82
CA VAL A 302 -28.26 -8.92 15.71
C VAL A 302 -29.08 -10.04 16.36
N ILE A 303 -29.52 -9.84 17.60
CA ILE A 303 -30.33 -10.84 18.32
C ILE A 303 -31.66 -11.10 17.59
N TYR A 304 -32.36 -10.06 17.17
CA TYR A 304 -33.61 -10.16 16.42
C TYR A 304 -33.42 -10.97 15.12
N ASN A 305 -32.44 -10.60 14.31
CA ASN A 305 -32.19 -11.28 13.03
C ASN A 305 -31.85 -12.76 13.22
N LEU A 306 -31.08 -13.10 14.26
CA LEU A 306 -30.80 -14.50 14.62
C LEU A 306 -32.05 -15.22 15.05
N SER A 307 -32.90 -14.63 15.90
CA SER A 307 -34.13 -15.21 16.42
C SER A 307 -35.16 -15.50 15.31
N MET A 308 -35.07 -14.80 14.17
CA MET A 308 -35.91 -15.06 12.99
C MET A 308 -35.40 -16.21 12.10
N ARG A 309 -34.21 -16.74 12.33
CA ARG A 309 -33.66 -17.85 11.55
C ARG A 309 -34.21 -19.21 12.05
N PRO A 310 -34.70 -20.04 11.18
CA PRO A 310 -35.28 -21.36 11.59
C PRO A 310 -34.25 -22.31 12.21
N ASP A 311 -32.97 -22.16 11.85
CA ASP A 311 -31.83 -22.96 12.31
C ASP A 311 -31.10 -22.40 13.51
N TYR A 312 -31.52 -21.24 13.99
CA TYR A 312 -30.89 -20.60 15.14
C TYR A 312 -31.14 -21.40 16.42
N LYS A 313 -30.05 -21.82 17.05
CA LYS A 313 -30.08 -22.35 18.41
C LYS A 313 -29.80 -21.21 19.38
N GLN A 314 -30.79 -20.88 20.18
CA GLN A 314 -30.67 -19.78 21.14
C GLN A 314 -29.40 -19.92 21.97
N TYR A 315 -28.63 -18.86 21.97
CA TYR A 315 -27.45 -18.71 22.82
C TYR A 315 -27.84 -17.90 24.07
N ASP A 316 -27.66 -18.48 25.26
CA ASP A 316 -27.97 -17.83 26.54
C ASP A 316 -29.35 -17.17 26.50
N ASN A 317 -29.43 -15.89 26.84
CA ASN A 317 -30.68 -15.09 26.79
C ASN A 317 -30.86 -14.32 25.47
N TRP A 318 -30.18 -14.70 24.37
CA TRP A 318 -30.35 -14.06 23.05
C TRP A 318 -31.67 -14.51 22.43
N ASN A 319 -32.74 -13.83 22.80
CA ASN A 319 -34.09 -14.02 22.34
C ASN A 319 -34.77 -12.65 22.07
N LEU A 320 -36.02 -12.66 21.66
CA LEU A 320 -36.74 -11.39 21.35
C LEU A 320 -36.90 -10.49 22.58
N GLU A 321 -37.04 -11.05 23.78
CA GLU A 321 -37.11 -10.26 25.01
C GLU A 321 -35.80 -9.50 25.26
N ARG A 322 -34.65 -10.17 25.04
CA ARG A 322 -33.34 -9.50 25.13
C ARG A 322 -33.16 -8.45 24.04
N ALA A 323 -33.56 -8.75 22.79
CA ALA A 323 -33.54 -7.78 21.70
C ALA A 323 -34.36 -6.53 22.02
N LEU A 324 -35.56 -6.71 22.59
CA LEU A 324 -36.41 -5.61 23.03
C LEU A 324 -35.75 -4.79 24.15
N SER A 325 -35.18 -5.46 25.16
CA SER A 325 -34.47 -4.80 26.23
C SER A 325 -33.31 -3.94 25.73
N GLU A 326 -32.51 -4.45 24.78
CA GLU A 326 -31.40 -3.70 24.20
C GLU A 326 -31.88 -2.43 23.46
N VAL A 327 -32.91 -2.55 22.62
CA VAL A 327 -33.40 -1.35 21.90
C VAL A 327 -34.14 -0.36 22.80
N GLN A 328 -34.71 -0.81 23.93
CA GLN A 328 -35.26 0.09 24.95
C GLN A 328 -34.17 0.93 25.61
N GLN A 329 -32.98 0.33 25.89
CA GLN A 329 -31.82 1.07 26.38
C GLN A 329 -31.32 2.09 25.34
N ALA A 330 -31.26 1.72 24.07
CA ALA A 330 -30.94 2.65 22.98
C ALA A 330 -31.90 3.85 22.96
N ALA A 331 -33.22 3.60 23.01
CA ALA A 331 -34.25 4.63 22.99
C ALA A 331 -34.27 5.51 24.23
N ALA A 332 -33.86 4.97 25.39
CA ALA A 332 -33.74 5.74 26.64
C ALA A 332 -32.57 6.75 26.59
N ILE A 333 -31.49 6.43 25.85
CA ILE A 333 -30.34 7.32 25.65
C ILE A 333 -30.69 8.38 24.59
N THR A 334 -31.15 7.93 23.41
CA THR A 334 -31.51 8.81 22.29
C THR A 334 -32.81 8.34 21.66
N PRO A 335 -33.92 9.09 21.75
CA PRO A 335 -35.22 8.66 21.21
C PRO A 335 -35.29 8.89 19.70
N LEU A 336 -34.89 7.86 18.93
CA LEU A 336 -34.93 7.87 17.47
C LEU A 336 -36.08 7.03 16.91
N PRO A 337 -36.76 7.44 15.81
CA PRO A 337 -37.81 6.67 15.16
C PRO A 337 -37.38 5.24 14.78
N THR A 338 -36.14 5.04 14.39
CA THR A 338 -35.57 3.72 14.05
C THR A 338 -35.55 2.79 15.26
N TYR A 339 -35.31 3.30 16.46
CA TYR A 339 -35.34 2.50 17.69
C TYR A 339 -36.77 2.11 18.05
N THR A 340 -37.74 3.03 17.90
CA THR A 340 -39.17 2.72 18.10
C THR A 340 -39.64 1.63 17.13
N MET A 341 -39.22 1.70 15.85
CA MET A 341 -39.54 0.66 14.88
C MET A 341 -38.94 -0.69 15.25
N GLN A 342 -37.71 -0.73 15.75
CA GLN A 342 -37.07 -1.97 16.20
C GLN A 342 -37.76 -2.53 17.46
N GLN A 343 -38.24 -1.68 18.38
CA GLN A 343 -39.08 -2.14 19.51
C GLN A 343 -40.33 -2.84 19.01
N ALA A 344 -41.02 -2.26 18.03
CA ALA A 344 -42.21 -2.88 17.43
C ALA A 344 -41.90 -4.21 16.72
N ASN A 345 -40.74 -4.36 16.10
CA ASN A 345 -40.32 -5.61 15.49
C ASN A 345 -40.09 -6.73 16.53
N CYS A 346 -39.66 -6.39 17.73
CA CYS A 346 -39.39 -7.35 18.82
C CYS A 346 -40.63 -7.78 19.59
N LEU A 347 -41.77 -7.10 19.44
CA LEU A 347 -43.06 -7.41 20.09
C LEU A 347 -43.89 -8.40 19.27
#